data_19d38e885d14bb85ea47a03f217d4592
#
_entry.id   19d38e885d14bb85ea47a03f217d4592
#
_cell.length_a   1.000
_cell.length_b   1.000
_cell.length_c   1.000
_cell.angle_alpha   90.00
_cell.angle_beta   90.00
_cell.angle_gamma   90.00
#
_symmetry.space_group_name_H-M   'P 1'
#
loop_
_entity.id
_entity.type
_entity.pdbx_description
1 polymer ?
#
loop_
_entity_poly.entity_id
_entity_poly.type
_entity_poly.pdbx_seq_one_letter_code
_entity_poly.pdbx_strand_id
1 'polypeptide(L)'
;MAGMPAPVTRTAALGSDIEITFSESGTGRPVLILHGGGGPFTVAGIANHLAETMHTITPTHPGWNGTPRPEWFSGIDDLAVAYLHHLEDNDLRDVLVIGSSMGGWIGSEMAVRDGAGRITGLILIDGVGIRVDAHPIRDFFGLDARGVARYAWHDSDRFYVDPATVPAEQAARTKANVATMRVIAGPDMNDPKLMRRLARVRIPVLAIWGDSDGIVTPAYGAAFAQAFQSGRLEVVKDAGHLPQLEQPAATLALIDTYANGQ
;
A
#
# COMPACT_ATOMS: atom_id res chain seq x y z
N MET A 1 0.67 2.12 32.04
CA MET A 1 0.16 2.33 30.66
C MET A 1 -0.78 1.17 30.39
N ALA A 2 -2.07 1.42 30.17
CA ALA A 2 -3.00 0.39 29.72
C ALA A 2 -2.53 -0.07 28.33
N GLY A 3 -2.26 -1.38 28.17
CA GLY A 3 -1.88 -1.92 26.89
C GLY A 3 -2.98 -1.67 25.87
N MET A 4 -2.61 -1.33 24.63
CA MET A 4 -3.57 -1.19 23.53
C MET A 4 -4.38 -2.50 23.40
N PRO A 5 -5.70 -2.41 23.16
CA PRO A 5 -6.49 -3.59 22.88
C PRO A 5 -5.94 -4.31 21.65
N ALA A 6 -5.94 -5.64 21.67
CA ALA A 6 -5.54 -6.44 20.50
C ALA A 6 -6.42 -6.06 19.29
N PRO A 7 -5.85 -6.08 18.08
CA PRO A 7 -6.63 -5.81 16.87
C PRO A 7 -7.82 -6.77 16.75
N VAL A 8 -8.97 -6.25 16.37
CA VAL A 8 -10.16 -7.05 16.10
C VAL A 8 -10.14 -7.43 14.62
N THR A 9 -10.24 -8.72 14.34
CA THR A 9 -10.38 -9.21 12.96
C THR A 9 -11.86 -9.28 12.61
N ARG A 10 -12.24 -8.63 11.52
CA ARG A 10 -13.59 -8.69 10.95
C ARG A 10 -13.54 -9.15 9.51
N THR A 11 -14.53 -9.92 9.10
CA THR A 11 -14.74 -10.27 7.69
C THR A 11 -15.97 -9.54 7.19
N ALA A 12 -15.82 -8.78 6.11
CA ALA A 12 -16.93 -8.11 5.44
C ALA A 12 -17.17 -8.78 4.08
N ALA A 13 -18.44 -9.10 3.81
CA ALA A 13 -18.88 -9.48 2.48
C ALA A 13 -19.09 -8.20 1.67
N LEU A 14 -18.40 -8.09 0.53
CA LEU A 14 -18.54 -6.99 -0.41
C LEU A 14 -19.17 -7.53 -1.70
N GLY A 15 -20.49 -7.47 -1.78
CA GLY A 15 -21.24 -8.17 -2.82
C GLY A 15 -21.55 -9.63 -2.45
N SER A 16 -21.83 -10.47 -3.45
CA SER A 16 -22.33 -11.84 -3.22
C SER A 16 -21.22 -12.87 -2.99
N ASP A 17 -20.00 -12.60 -3.42
CA ASP A 17 -18.92 -13.60 -3.53
C ASP A 17 -17.52 -13.08 -3.17
N ILE A 18 -17.42 -11.86 -2.61
CA ILE A 18 -16.16 -11.31 -2.11
C ILE A 18 -16.24 -11.20 -0.59
N GLU A 19 -15.29 -11.84 0.08
CA GLU A 19 -15.04 -11.65 1.50
C GLU A 19 -13.66 -11.03 1.71
N ILE A 20 -13.61 -9.94 2.47
CA ILE A 20 -12.35 -9.29 2.83
C ILE A 20 -12.20 -9.33 4.35
N THR A 21 -11.04 -9.78 4.79
CA THR A 21 -10.66 -9.75 6.21
C THR A 21 -9.99 -8.43 6.52
N PHE A 22 -10.49 -7.71 7.51
CA PHE A 22 -9.94 -6.47 8.04
C PHE A 22 -9.40 -6.69 9.45
N SER A 23 -8.23 -6.15 9.74
CA SER A 23 -7.70 -5.98 11.08
C SER A 23 -7.93 -4.54 11.50
N GLU A 24 -8.69 -4.33 12.59
CA GLU A 24 -9.07 -3.01 13.07
C GLU A 24 -8.55 -2.78 14.49
N SER A 25 -8.09 -1.56 14.77
CA SER A 25 -7.62 -1.17 16.09
C SER A 25 -7.74 0.35 16.30
N GLY A 26 -7.75 0.77 17.56
CA GLY A 26 -7.83 2.18 17.91
C GLY A 26 -9.23 2.79 17.74
N THR A 27 -9.32 4.11 17.95
CA THR A 27 -10.55 4.90 17.80
C THR A 27 -10.21 6.29 17.30
N GLY A 28 -11.18 6.99 16.71
CA GLY A 28 -10.98 8.34 16.18
C GLY A 28 -11.13 8.40 14.67
N ARG A 29 -10.38 9.29 14.00
CA ARG A 29 -10.39 9.43 12.54
C ARG A 29 -10.03 8.11 11.88
N PRO A 30 -10.83 7.63 10.91
CA PRO A 30 -10.54 6.38 10.22
C PRO A 30 -9.33 6.50 9.29
N VAL A 31 -8.45 5.49 9.35
CA VAL A 31 -7.29 5.34 8.48
C VAL A 31 -7.32 3.98 7.82
N LEU A 32 -7.48 3.95 6.50
CA LEU A 32 -7.40 2.73 5.70
C LEU A 32 -5.95 2.52 5.25
N ILE A 33 -5.34 1.39 5.66
CA ILE A 33 -3.92 1.10 5.42
C ILE A 33 -3.79 -0.07 4.47
N LEU A 34 -3.34 0.20 3.25
CA LEU A 34 -3.28 -0.74 2.13
C LEU A 34 -1.87 -1.27 1.94
N HIS A 35 -1.70 -2.58 2.05
CA HIS A 35 -0.40 -3.23 1.86
C HIS A 35 -0.03 -3.41 0.40
N GLY A 36 1.25 -3.66 0.13
CA GLY A 36 1.79 -4.07 -1.17
C GLY A 36 1.81 -5.58 -1.36
N GLY A 37 2.63 -6.03 -2.31
CA GLY A 37 2.76 -7.44 -2.67
C GLY A 37 3.19 -8.36 -1.52
N GLY A 38 3.94 -7.85 -0.53
CA GLY A 38 4.40 -8.60 0.62
C GLY A 38 3.31 -9.03 1.60
N GLY A 39 2.14 -8.36 1.58
CA GLY A 39 1.04 -8.65 2.50
C GLY A 39 0.96 -7.70 3.70
N PRO A 40 -0.07 -7.85 4.56
CA PRO A 40 -0.41 -6.87 5.60
C PRO A 40 0.67 -6.67 6.66
N PHE A 41 1.57 -7.63 6.87
CA PHE A 41 2.66 -7.48 7.84
C PHE A 41 3.61 -6.31 7.50
N THR A 42 3.71 -5.93 6.22
CA THR A 42 4.59 -4.85 5.75
C THR A 42 4.12 -3.46 6.21
N VAL A 43 2.87 -3.34 6.59
CA VAL A 43 2.25 -2.09 7.06
C VAL A 43 1.77 -2.17 8.52
N ALA A 44 2.00 -3.31 9.20
CA ALA A 44 1.56 -3.53 10.58
C ALA A 44 2.17 -2.52 11.56
N GLY A 45 3.43 -2.10 11.35
CA GLY A 45 4.07 -1.06 12.16
C GLY A 45 3.36 0.29 12.09
N ILE A 46 2.90 0.67 10.89
CA ILE A 46 2.10 1.90 10.68
C ILE A 46 0.75 1.77 11.39
N ALA A 47 0.06 0.63 11.21
CA ALA A 47 -1.23 0.39 11.82
C ALA A 47 -1.17 0.44 13.35
N ASN A 48 -0.18 -0.22 13.94
CA ASN A 48 0.00 -0.23 15.40
C ASN A 48 0.31 1.17 15.95
N HIS A 49 1.15 1.94 15.27
CA HIS A 49 1.49 3.30 15.68
C HIS A 49 0.27 4.22 15.63
N LEU A 50 -0.44 4.25 14.52
CA LEU A 50 -1.60 5.13 14.36
C LEU A 50 -2.80 4.71 15.21
N ALA A 51 -2.91 3.44 15.60
CA ALA A 51 -3.97 2.97 16.48
C ALA A 51 -3.95 3.59 17.90
N GLU A 52 -2.86 4.26 18.29
CA GLU A 52 -2.79 5.01 19.54
C GLU A 52 -3.75 6.22 19.55
N THR A 53 -4.04 6.81 18.37
CA THR A 53 -4.81 8.05 18.25
C THR A 53 -5.88 8.02 17.16
N MET A 54 -5.90 7.00 16.31
CA MET A 54 -6.78 6.87 15.16
C MET A 54 -7.43 5.49 15.08
N HIS A 55 -8.53 5.37 14.33
CA HIS A 55 -9.14 4.08 14.00
C HIS A 55 -8.47 3.50 12.76
N THR A 56 -7.59 2.54 12.93
CA THR A 56 -6.88 1.88 11.83
C THR A 56 -7.65 0.70 11.29
N ILE A 57 -7.71 0.59 9.96
CA ILE A 57 -8.40 -0.45 9.21
C ILE A 57 -7.41 -0.99 8.18
N THR A 58 -6.97 -2.23 8.36
CA THR A 58 -5.97 -2.87 7.50
C THR A 58 -6.55 -4.13 6.86
N PRO A 59 -6.92 -4.11 5.58
CA PRO A 59 -7.38 -5.30 4.88
C PRO A 59 -6.24 -6.28 4.61
N THR A 60 -6.57 -7.57 4.55
CA THR A 60 -5.82 -8.55 3.78
C THR A 60 -6.47 -8.63 2.41
N HIS A 61 -5.77 -8.21 1.35
CA HIS A 61 -6.33 -8.22 0.00
C HIS A 61 -6.76 -9.62 -0.42
N PRO A 62 -7.89 -9.79 -1.14
CA PRO A 62 -8.34 -11.08 -1.66
C PRO A 62 -7.24 -11.81 -2.43
N GLY A 63 -7.01 -13.07 -2.09
CA GLY A 63 -5.95 -13.91 -2.65
C GLY A 63 -4.60 -13.84 -1.91
N TRP A 64 -4.40 -12.88 -0.97
CA TRP A 64 -3.20 -12.86 -0.13
C TRP A 64 -3.38 -13.75 1.10
N ASN A 65 -2.28 -14.35 1.53
CA ASN A 65 -2.21 -15.20 2.73
C ASN A 65 -3.24 -16.34 2.76
N GLY A 66 -3.64 -16.84 1.58
CA GLY A 66 -4.60 -17.93 1.46
C GLY A 66 -6.07 -17.49 1.56
N THR A 67 -6.37 -16.19 1.60
CA THR A 67 -7.76 -15.71 1.52
C THR A 67 -8.36 -16.02 0.14
N PRO A 68 -9.68 -16.27 0.05
CA PRO A 68 -10.33 -16.50 -1.24
C PRO A 68 -10.27 -15.28 -2.15
N ARG A 69 -10.21 -15.52 -3.45
CA ARG A 69 -10.33 -14.50 -4.50
C ARG A 69 -11.13 -15.11 -5.67
N PRO A 70 -12.29 -14.56 -6.03
CA PRO A 70 -12.99 -14.96 -7.24
C PRO A 70 -12.15 -14.70 -8.49
N GLU A 71 -12.33 -15.51 -9.53
CA GLU A 71 -11.51 -15.40 -10.75
C GLU A 71 -11.67 -14.03 -11.43
N TRP A 72 -12.89 -13.51 -11.46
CA TRP A 72 -13.21 -12.21 -12.06
C TRP A 72 -12.60 -11.02 -11.31
N PHE A 73 -12.28 -11.17 -10.01
CA PHE A 73 -11.64 -10.14 -9.20
C PHE A 73 -10.14 -10.13 -9.50
N SER A 74 -9.73 -9.37 -10.50
CA SER A 74 -8.44 -9.52 -11.16
C SER A 74 -7.69 -8.21 -11.45
N GLY A 75 -8.21 -7.07 -10.94
CA GLY A 75 -7.64 -5.75 -11.19
C GLY A 75 -7.46 -4.90 -9.92
N ILE A 76 -6.63 -3.89 -10.03
CA ILE A 76 -6.47 -2.84 -9.00
C ILE A 76 -7.77 -2.06 -8.82
N ASP A 77 -8.52 -1.86 -9.89
CA ASP A 77 -9.82 -1.19 -9.89
C ASP A 77 -10.88 -2.00 -9.14
N ASP A 78 -10.85 -3.33 -9.19
CA ASP A 78 -11.72 -4.19 -8.38
C ASP A 78 -11.46 -3.94 -6.87
N LEU A 79 -10.18 -3.91 -6.47
CA LEU A 79 -9.80 -3.60 -5.09
C LEU A 79 -10.24 -2.18 -4.68
N ALA A 80 -10.03 -1.19 -5.55
CA ALA A 80 -10.40 0.19 -5.27
C ALA A 80 -11.91 0.34 -5.07
N VAL A 81 -12.72 -0.27 -5.93
CA VAL A 81 -14.18 -0.28 -5.82
C VAL A 81 -14.64 -1.00 -4.55
N ALA A 82 -14.08 -2.19 -4.27
CA ALA A 82 -14.42 -2.95 -3.08
C ALA A 82 -14.16 -2.15 -1.79
N TYR A 83 -13.02 -1.45 -1.69
CA TYR A 83 -12.72 -0.63 -0.52
C TYR A 83 -13.58 0.62 -0.43
N LEU A 84 -13.93 1.27 -1.55
CA LEU A 84 -14.90 2.37 -1.53
C LEU A 84 -16.27 1.91 -1.03
N HIS A 85 -16.75 0.75 -1.47
CA HIS A 85 -17.99 0.16 -0.93
C HIS A 85 -17.86 -0.12 0.58
N HIS A 86 -16.73 -0.64 1.05
CA HIS A 86 -16.51 -0.83 2.48
C HIS A 86 -16.61 0.50 3.26
N LEU A 87 -16.02 1.59 2.73
CA LEU A 87 -16.16 2.91 3.35
C LEU A 87 -17.62 3.37 3.36
N GLU A 88 -18.37 3.07 2.31
CA GLU A 88 -19.77 3.46 2.18
C GLU A 88 -20.68 2.65 3.11
N ASP A 89 -20.56 1.34 3.11
CA ASP A 89 -21.38 0.41 3.91
C ASP A 89 -21.22 0.63 5.43
N ASN A 90 -20.05 1.13 5.85
CA ASN A 90 -19.76 1.44 7.26
C ASN A 90 -19.87 2.94 7.59
N ASP A 91 -20.39 3.76 6.67
CA ASP A 91 -20.48 5.23 6.76
C ASP A 91 -19.17 5.90 7.23
N LEU A 92 -18.02 5.36 6.82
CA LEU A 92 -16.72 5.95 7.11
C LEU A 92 -16.52 7.22 6.28
N ARG A 93 -16.18 8.31 6.96
CA ARG A 93 -15.95 9.65 6.37
C ARG A 93 -14.66 10.22 6.92
N ASP A 94 -14.13 11.26 6.31
CA ASP A 94 -12.85 11.87 6.67
C ASP A 94 -11.71 10.84 6.71
N VAL A 95 -11.71 9.91 5.74
CA VAL A 95 -10.79 8.78 5.73
C VAL A 95 -9.42 9.22 5.20
N LEU A 96 -8.38 8.98 5.99
CA LEU A 96 -7.01 8.99 5.49
C LEU A 96 -6.71 7.61 4.87
N VAL A 97 -6.23 7.60 3.63
CA VAL A 97 -5.74 6.39 2.98
C VAL A 97 -4.22 6.39 2.97
N ILE A 98 -3.60 5.31 3.44
CA ILE A 98 -2.14 5.10 3.40
C ILE A 98 -1.88 3.83 2.59
N GLY A 99 -1.13 3.93 1.51
CA GLY A 99 -0.84 2.79 0.65
C GLY A 99 0.65 2.59 0.38
N SER A 100 1.16 1.38 0.64
CA SER A 100 2.55 1.00 0.32
C SER A 100 2.62 0.21 -0.97
N SER A 101 3.54 0.57 -1.87
CA SER A 101 3.77 -0.11 -3.15
C SER A 101 2.46 -0.23 -3.96
N MET A 102 1.99 -1.44 -4.25
CA MET A 102 0.68 -1.70 -4.88
C MET A 102 -0.48 -1.06 -4.11
N GLY A 103 -0.40 -1.00 -2.77
CA GLY A 103 -1.39 -0.30 -1.94
C GLY A 103 -1.50 1.19 -2.27
N GLY A 104 -0.39 1.83 -2.67
CA GLY A 104 -0.38 3.21 -3.16
C GLY A 104 -1.14 3.37 -4.48
N TRP A 105 -1.05 2.38 -5.36
CA TRP A 105 -1.85 2.35 -6.59
C TRP A 105 -3.34 2.19 -6.28
N ILE A 106 -3.69 1.23 -5.40
CA ILE A 106 -5.09 1.04 -4.97
C ILE A 106 -5.65 2.35 -4.38
N GLY A 107 -4.93 2.99 -3.45
CA GLY A 107 -5.33 4.27 -2.86
C GLY A 107 -5.50 5.38 -3.89
N SER A 108 -4.64 5.43 -4.90
CA SER A 108 -4.74 6.38 -6.02
C SER A 108 -5.98 6.14 -6.87
N GLU A 109 -6.31 4.88 -7.18
CA GLU A 109 -7.52 4.52 -7.92
C GLU A 109 -8.80 4.76 -7.09
N MET A 110 -8.75 4.56 -5.76
CA MET A 110 -9.82 4.96 -4.86
C MET A 110 -10.05 6.47 -4.91
N ALA A 111 -9.01 7.29 -4.78
CA ALA A 111 -9.11 8.76 -4.83
C ALA A 111 -9.66 9.27 -6.17
N VAL A 112 -9.36 8.59 -7.29
CA VAL A 112 -9.92 8.90 -8.61
C VAL A 112 -11.42 8.60 -8.68
N ARG A 113 -11.90 7.58 -7.98
CA ARG A 113 -13.28 7.06 -8.02
C ARG A 113 -14.17 7.54 -6.87
N ASP A 114 -13.61 8.19 -5.86
CA ASP A 114 -14.37 8.67 -4.69
C ASP A 114 -15.30 9.83 -5.05
N GLY A 115 -16.45 9.49 -5.63
CA GLY A 115 -17.49 10.45 -5.95
C GLY A 115 -18.24 10.99 -4.72
N ALA A 116 -18.15 10.32 -3.59
CA ALA A 116 -18.83 10.70 -2.35
C ALA A 116 -17.97 11.62 -1.44
N GLY A 117 -16.67 11.80 -1.77
CA GLY A 117 -15.76 12.63 -0.98
C GLY A 117 -15.48 12.09 0.41
N ARG A 118 -15.39 10.76 0.55
CA ARG A 118 -15.12 10.10 1.83
C ARG A 118 -13.64 10.15 2.21
N ILE A 119 -12.76 10.19 1.19
CA ILE A 119 -11.30 10.26 1.35
C ILE A 119 -10.89 11.72 1.40
N THR A 120 -10.20 12.12 2.47
CA THR A 120 -9.76 13.50 2.68
C THR A 120 -8.25 13.66 2.66
N GLY A 121 -7.50 12.57 2.58
CA GLY A 121 -6.04 12.57 2.44
C GLY A 121 -5.52 11.26 1.91
N LEU A 122 -4.36 11.32 1.24
CA LEU A 122 -3.69 10.13 0.69
C LEU A 122 -2.19 10.19 0.98
N ILE A 123 -1.65 9.10 1.53
CA ILE A 123 -0.20 8.90 1.65
C ILE A 123 0.19 7.72 0.76
N LEU A 124 1.15 7.94 -0.12
CA LEU A 124 1.80 6.94 -0.95
C LEU A 124 3.17 6.64 -0.39
N ILE A 125 3.48 5.37 -0.13
CA ILE A 125 4.80 4.93 0.30
C ILE A 125 5.37 4.03 -0.80
N ASP A 126 6.35 4.53 -1.53
CA ASP A 126 6.99 3.86 -2.68
C ASP A 126 5.95 3.22 -3.62
N GLY A 127 4.91 4.01 -3.95
CA GLY A 127 3.76 3.54 -4.71
C GLY A 127 4.11 3.18 -6.16
N VAL A 128 3.51 2.11 -6.69
CA VAL A 128 3.53 1.76 -8.11
C VAL A 128 2.23 2.20 -8.78
N GLY A 129 2.07 2.02 -10.09
CA GLY A 129 0.78 2.15 -10.78
C GLY A 129 0.72 3.16 -11.91
N ILE A 130 1.63 4.14 -11.98
CA ILE A 130 1.73 5.05 -13.13
C ILE A 130 2.81 4.59 -14.11
N ARG A 131 2.67 4.98 -15.36
CA ARG A 131 3.71 4.76 -16.37
C ARG A 131 4.55 6.03 -16.53
N VAL A 132 5.86 5.90 -16.27
CA VAL A 132 6.85 6.97 -16.47
C VAL A 132 7.97 6.41 -17.37
N ASP A 133 7.93 6.72 -18.65
CA ASP A 133 8.86 6.11 -19.64
C ASP A 133 10.33 6.42 -19.33
N ALA A 134 10.63 7.59 -18.76
CA ALA A 134 11.98 7.97 -18.34
C ALA A 134 12.46 7.25 -17.06
N HIS A 135 11.55 6.75 -16.24
CA HIS A 135 11.81 6.08 -14.96
C HIS A 135 10.89 4.86 -14.84
N PRO A 136 11.12 3.80 -15.63
CA PRO A 136 10.23 2.63 -15.63
C PRO A 136 10.27 1.88 -14.31
N ILE A 137 9.15 1.26 -13.95
CA ILE A 137 9.11 0.27 -12.87
C ILE A 137 10.03 -0.89 -13.26
N ARG A 138 10.86 -1.34 -12.32
CA ARG A 138 11.71 -2.51 -12.54
C ARG A 138 10.84 -3.75 -12.76
N ASP A 139 11.25 -4.61 -13.67
CA ASP A 139 10.62 -5.93 -13.84
C ASP A 139 10.83 -6.77 -12.56
N PHE A 140 9.92 -6.55 -11.60
CA PHE A 140 9.95 -7.21 -10.30
C PHE A 140 9.77 -8.73 -10.42
N PHE A 141 8.92 -9.16 -11.35
CA PHE A 141 8.59 -10.58 -11.50
C PHE A 141 9.71 -11.39 -12.17
N GLY A 142 10.69 -10.74 -12.76
CA GLY A 142 11.89 -11.36 -13.31
C GLY A 142 13.04 -11.47 -12.29
N LEU A 143 12.90 -10.90 -11.07
CA LEU A 143 13.95 -10.94 -10.05
C LEU A 143 13.93 -12.25 -9.27
N ASP A 144 15.11 -12.78 -8.98
CA ASP A 144 15.31 -13.79 -7.93
C ASP A 144 15.40 -13.12 -6.54
N ALA A 145 15.56 -13.92 -5.49
CA ALA A 145 15.62 -13.41 -4.11
C ALA A 145 16.77 -12.41 -3.88
N ARG A 146 17.92 -12.60 -4.53
CA ARG A 146 19.04 -11.68 -4.47
C ARG A 146 18.75 -10.39 -5.22
N GLY A 147 18.12 -10.49 -6.38
CA GLY A 147 17.66 -9.35 -7.16
C GLY A 147 16.65 -8.52 -6.38
N VAL A 148 15.66 -9.15 -5.74
CA VAL A 148 14.70 -8.46 -4.88
C VAL A 148 15.43 -7.76 -3.73
N ALA A 149 16.31 -8.45 -3.01
CA ALA A 149 17.07 -7.84 -1.91
C ALA A 149 17.88 -6.63 -2.39
N ARG A 150 18.58 -6.74 -3.50
CA ARG A 150 19.41 -5.68 -4.07
C ARG A 150 18.64 -4.42 -4.44
N TYR A 151 17.42 -4.56 -4.96
CA TYR A 151 16.67 -3.43 -5.51
C TYR A 151 15.58 -2.91 -4.56
N ALA A 152 15.10 -3.76 -3.64
CA ALA A 152 14.06 -3.34 -2.70
C ALA A 152 14.59 -2.79 -1.37
N TRP A 153 15.87 -3.01 -1.04
CA TRP A 153 16.43 -2.61 0.25
C TRP A 153 17.69 -1.76 0.09
N HIS A 154 17.86 -0.77 0.96
CA HIS A 154 19.10 -0.04 1.11
C HIS A 154 20.19 -0.97 1.67
N ASP A 155 19.92 -1.61 2.81
CA ASP A 155 20.78 -2.63 3.39
C ASP A 155 20.36 -4.02 2.90
N SER A 156 20.74 -4.32 1.66
CA SER A 156 20.35 -5.57 0.98
C SER A 156 20.86 -6.82 1.70
N ASP A 157 21.99 -6.77 2.38
CA ASP A 157 22.54 -7.94 3.09
C ASP A 157 21.79 -8.23 4.39
N ARG A 158 21.37 -7.18 5.10
CA ARG A 158 20.56 -7.31 6.32
C ARG A 158 19.18 -7.88 6.04
N PHE A 159 18.56 -7.46 4.94
CA PHE A 159 17.19 -7.84 4.60
C PHE A 159 17.10 -9.01 3.61
N TYR A 160 18.23 -9.54 3.15
CA TYR A 160 18.22 -10.75 2.33
C TYR A 160 17.79 -11.94 3.15
N VAL A 161 16.79 -12.65 2.64
CA VAL A 161 16.34 -13.94 3.18
C VAL A 161 16.74 -15.04 2.19
N ASP A 162 17.61 -15.97 2.64
CA ASP A 162 17.96 -17.13 1.82
C ASP A 162 16.73 -18.03 1.66
N PRO A 163 16.23 -18.26 0.44
CA PRO A 163 15.09 -19.11 0.20
C PRO A 163 15.22 -20.53 0.76
N ALA A 164 16.46 -21.03 0.89
CA ALA A 164 16.72 -22.36 1.46
C ALA A 164 16.44 -22.45 2.97
N THR A 165 16.41 -21.29 3.66
CA THR A 165 16.14 -21.24 5.11
C THR A 165 14.68 -20.97 5.46
N VAL A 166 13.85 -20.62 4.43
CA VAL A 166 12.43 -20.31 4.63
C VAL A 166 11.62 -21.60 4.82
N PRO A 167 10.78 -21.70 5.86
CA PRO A 167 9.87 -22.84 6.02
C PRO A 167 8.99 -23.02 4.77
N ALA A 168 8.77 -24.28 4.38
CA ALA A 168 8.06 -24.63 3.14
C ALA A 168 6.67 -23.98 3.03
N GLU A 169 5.93 -23.90 4.15
CA GLU A 169 4.62 -23.24 4.19
C GLU A 169 4.72 -21.74 3.91
N GLN A 170 5.71 -21.06 4.50
CA GLN A 170 5.94 -19.64 4.28
C GLN A 170 6.40 -19.38 2.83
N ALA A 171 7.27 -20.20 2.28
CA ALA A 171 7.70 -20.10 0.88
C ALA A 171 6.53 -20.29 -0.08
N ALA A 172 5.66 -21.28 0.18
CA ALA A 172 4.44 -21.51 -0.61
C ALA A 172 3.49 -20.31 -0.56
N ARG A 173 3.28 -19.72 0.62
CA ARG A 173 2.47 -18.52 0.82
C ARG A 173 3.03 -17.31 0.08
N THR A 174 4.33 -17.05 0.19
CA THR A 174 4.99 -15.97 -0.55
C THR A 174 4.84 -16.15 -2.06
N LYS A 175 5.04 -17.37 -2.55
CA LYS A 175 4.84 -17.69 -3.98
C LYS A 175 3.40 -17.45 -4.43
N ALA A 176 2.41 -17.85 -3.62
CA ALA A 176 1.01 -17.60 -3.92
C ALA A 176 0.67 -16.10 -3.92
N ASN A 177 1.18 -15.32 -2.95
CA ASN A 177 1.00 -13.87 -2.91
C ASN A 177 1.58 -13.19 -4.16
N VAL A 178 2.78 -13.59 -4.61
CA VAL A 178 3.41 -13.06 -5.84
C VAL A 178 2.58 -13.41 -7.07
N ALA A 179 2.05 -14.63 -7.15
CA ALA A 179 1.17 -15.04 -8.25
C ALA A 179 -0.12 -14.21 -8.28
N THR A 180 -0.74 -13.97 -7.12
CA THR A 180 -1.92 -13.10 -6.99
C THR A 180 -1.58 -11.66 -7.38
N MET A 181 -0.46 -11.12 -6.90
CA MET A 181 0.00 -9.77 -7.27
C MET A 181 0.16 -9.64 -8.79
N ARG A 182 0.71 -10.65 -9.47
CA ARG A 182 0.86 -10.63 -10.93
C ARG A 182 -0.48 -10.60 -11.66
N VAL A 183 -1.52 -11.25 -11.11
CA VAL A 183 -2.88 -11.18 -11.68
C VAL A 183 -3.47 -9.79 -11.47
N ILE A 184 -3.44 -9.29 -10.25
CA ILE A 184 -4.10 -8.03 -9.84
C ILE A 184 -3.42 -6.79 -10.44
N ALA A 185 -2.09 -6.72 -10.38
CA ALA A 185 -1.32 -5.57 -10.86
C ALA A 185 -0.87 -5.68 -12.32
N GLY A 186 -1.08 -6.84 -12.94
CA GLY A 186 -0.55 -7.12 -14.27
C GLY A 186 0.97 -7.25 -14.29
N PRO A 187 1.55 -7.66 -15.45
CA PRO A 187 2.99 -7.90 -15.56
C PRO A 187 3.83 -6.62 -15.43
N ASP A 188 3.30 -5.49 -15.86
CA ASP A 188 4.03 -4.21 -15.90
C ASP A 188 3.79 -3.33 -14.67
N MET A 189 2.91 -3.75 -13.76
CA MET A 189 2.52 -3.06 -12.52
C MET A 189 2.13 -1.58 -12.71
N ASN A 190 1.51 -1.23 -13.83
CA ASN A 190 1.03 0.13 -14.10
C ASN A 190 -0.22 0.18 -14.98
N ASP A 191 -1.01 1.26 -14.81
CA ASP A 191 -2.02 1.69 -15.77
C ASP A 191 -1.51 2.97 -16.49
N PRO A 192 -1.29 2.91 -17.82
CA PRO A 192 -0.81 4.07 -18.59
C PRO A 192 -1.79 5.25 -18.61
N LYS A 193 -3.03 5.06 -18.16
CA LYS A 193 -4.07 6.09 -18.09
C LYS A 193 -4.14 6.76 -16.72
N LEU A 194 -3.63 6.12 -15.65
CA LEU A 194 -3.78 6.60 -14.28
C LEU A 194 -3.24 8.01 -14.09
N MET A 195 -2.04 8.30 -14.55
CA MET A 195 -1.41 9.62 -14.42
C MET A 195 -2.34 10.77 -14.91
N ARG A 196 -3.09 10.56 -15.98
CA ARG A 196 -4.03 11.56 -16.51
C ARG A 196 -5.24 11.76 -15.61
N ARG A 197 -5.67 10.71 -14.89
CA ARG A 197 -6.83 10.75 -13.98
C ARG A 197 -6.47 11.44 -12.67
N LEU A 198 -5.24 11.26 -12.18
CA LEU A 198 -4.73 11.86 -10.94
C LEU A 198 -4.76 13.38 -10.95
N ALA A 199 -4.62 14.01 -12.13
CA ALA A 199 -4.72 15.46 -12.28
C ALA A 199 -6.06 16.07 -11.83
N ARG A 200 -7.10 15.25 -11.61
CA ARG A 200 -8.41 15.69 -11.10
C ARG A 200 -8.59 15.45 -9.59
N VAL A 201 -7.70 14.71 -8.96
CA VAL A 201 -7.72 14.46 -7.52
C VAL A 201 -7.32 15.75 -6.79
N ARG A 202 -8.18 16.22 -5.88
CA ARG A 202 -8.03 17.51 -5.20
C ARG A 202 -7.65 17.39 -3.74
N ILE A 203 -7.72 16.19 -3.17
CA ILE A 203 -7.27 15.95 -1.80
C ILE A 203 -5.75 16.15 -1.70
N PRO A 204 -5.23 16.57 -0.55
CA PRO A 204 -3.80 16.61 -0.32
C PRO A 204 -3.19 15.21 -0.44
N VAL A 205 -1.99 15.12 -1.03
CA VAL A 205 -1.27 13.86 -1.22
C VAL A 205 0.18 14.01 -0.76
N LEU A 206 0.62 13.08 0.08
CA LEU A 206 2.02 12.92 0.47
C LEU A 206 2.59 11.66 -0.17
N ALA A 207 3.62 11.80 -0.98
CA ALA A 207 4.44 10.68 -1.42
C ALA A 207 5.68 10.58 -0.53
N ILE A 208 5.89 9.42 0.10
CA ILE A 208 7.07 9.10 0.90
C ILE A 208 7.88 8.09 0.11
N TRP A 209 9.18 8.33 -0.04
CA TRP A 209 10.03 7.50 -0.89
C TRP A 209 11.37 7.19 -0.24
N GLY A 210 11.83 5.94 -0.33
CA GLY A 210 13.19 5.58 0.03
C GLY A 210 14.19 6.09 -1.00
N ASP A 211 15.31 6.72 -0.55
CA ASP A 211 16.34 7.27 -1.46
C ASP A 211 17.06 6.19 -2.28
N SER A 212 17.04 4.97 -1.79
CA SER A 212 17.70 3.80 -2.39
C SER A 212 16.72 2.84 -3.09
N ASP A 213 15.44 3.23 -3.27
CA ASP A 213 14.47 2.37 -3.96
C ASP A 213 14.89 2.13 -5.42
N GLY A 214 15.24 0.89 -5.71
CA GLY A 214 15.59 0.42 -7.04
C GLY A 214 14.45 -0.30 -7.77
N ILE A 215 13.29 -0.46 -7.16
CA ILE A 215 12.06 -0.98 -7.79
C ILE A 215 11.34 0.14 -8.51
N VAL A 216 11.06 1.23 -7.79
CA VAL A 216 10.55 2.51 -8.32
C VAL A 216 11.41 3.63 -7.76
N THR A 217 12.20 4.26 -8.62
CA THR A 217 13.20 5.24 -8.16
C THR A 217 12.56 6.50 -7.55
N PRO A 218 13.28 7.30 -6.72
CA PRO A 218 12.77 8.58 -6.25
C PRO A 218 12.34 9.54 -7.38
N ALA A 219 12.96 9.44 -8.55
CA ALA A 219 12.54 10.21 -9.73
C ALA A 219 11.16 9.78 -10.26
N TYR A 220 10.83 8.47 -10.19
CA TYR A 220 9.48 8.00 -10.44
C TYR A 220 8.50 8.55 -9.38
N GLY A 221 8.89 8.55 -8.09
CA GLY A 221 8.12 9.12 -6.99
C GLY A 221 7.83 10.60 -7.19
N ALA A 222 8.80 11.38 -7.67
CA ALA A 222 8.61 12.78 -8.00
C ALA A 222 7.57 12.97 -9.12
N ALA A 223 7.63 12.13 -10.17
CA ALA A 223 6.64 12.17 -11.24
C ALA A 223 5.24 11.76 -10.73
N PHE A 224 5.17 10.80 -9.80
CA PHE A 224 3.90 10.37 -9.21
C PHE A 224 3.29 11.51 -8.37
N ALA A 225 4.05 12.13 -7.48
CA ALA A 225 3.58 13.26 -6.67
C ALA A 225 3.10 14.43 -7.56
N GLN A 226 3.86 14.77 -8.61
CA GLN A 226 3.51 15.82 -9.56
C GLN A 226 2.26 15.54 -10.39
N ALA A 227 1.84 14.29 -10.51
CA ALA A 227 0.61 13.92 -11.20
C ALA A 227 -0.66 14.37 -10.47
N PHE A 228 -0.60 14.63 -9.16
CA PHE A 228 -1.69 15.18 -8.35
C PHE A 228 -1.64 16.71 -8.30
N GLN A 229 -2.80 17.35 -8.11
CA GLN A 229 -2.86 18.82 -7.97
C GLN A 229 -2.16 19.32 -6.70
N SER A 230 -2.24 18.56 -5.62
CA SER A 230 -1.69 18.92 -4.30
C SER A 230 -0.77 17.81 -3.78
N GLY A 231 0.07 17.26 -4.67
CA GLY A 231 1.03 16.22 -4.32
C GLY A 231 2.38 16.81 -3.90
N ARG A 232 2.96 16.27 -2.83
CA ARG A 232 4.34 16.57 -2.40
C ARG A 232 5.12 15.29 -2.17
N LEU A 233 6.42 15.34 -2.39
CA LEU A 233 7.35 14.24 -2.17
C LEU A 233 8.23 14.53 -0.95
N GLU A 234 8.38 13.54 -0.08
CA GLU A 234 9.39 13.47 0.98
C GLU A 234 10.25 12.23 0.78
N VAL A 235 11.57 12.37 0.92
CA VAL A 235 12.52 11.28 0.70
C VAL A 235 13.14 10.87 2.03
N VAL A 236 13.05 9.58 2.33
CA VAL A 236 13.64 8.95 3.53
C VAL A 236 15.01 8.42 3.16
N LYS A 237 16.04 8.91 3.87
CA LYS A 237 17.43 8.47 3.68
C LYS A 237 17.66 7.05 4.16
N ASP A 238 18.60 6.38 3.54
CA ASP A 238 19.05 5.04 3.91
C ASP A 238 17.90 4.04 3.95
N ALA A 239 16.96 4.16 2.99
CA ALA A 239 15.81 3.29 2.85
C ALA A 239 15.58 2.93 1.38
N GLY A 240 15.16 1.70 1.12
CA GLY A 240 14.72 1.20 -0.16
C GLY A 240 13.20 1.28 -0.31
N HIS A 241 12.61 0.27 -0.98
CA HIS A 241 11.19 0.18 -1.35
C HIS A 241 10.20 0.07 -0.18
N LEU A 242 10.68 -0.21 1.04
CA LEU A 242 9.85 -0.34 2.23
C LEU A 242 10.44 0.50 3.38
N PRO A 243 10.47 1.85 3.26
CA PRO A 243 11.06 2.74 4.26
C PRO A 243 10.44 2.59 5.64
N GLN A 244 9.17 2.20 5.72
CA GLN A 244 8.50 1.90 6.99
C GLN A 244 9.09 0.69 7.73
N LEU A 245 9.88 -0.16 7.05
CA LEU A 245 10.58 -1.30 7.66
C LEU A 245 12.07 -0.99 7.91
N GLU A 246 12.73 -0.23 7.04
CA GLU A 246 14.13 0.12 7.18
C GLU A 246 14.36 1.33 8.10
N GLN A 247 13.52 2.35 7.95
CA GLN A 247 13.58 3.63 8.68
C GLN A 247 12.24 3.98 9.32
N PRO A 248 11.70 3.11 10.21
CA PRO A 248 10.35 3.28 10.76
C PRO A 248 10.14 4.62 11.45
N ALA A 249 11.12 5.09 12.24
CA ALA A 249 10.98 6.35 12.97
C ALA A 249 10.85 7.56 12.04
N ALA A 250 11.66 7.62 10.97
CA ALA A 250 11.60 8.72 10.00
C ALA A 250 10.30 8.67 9.19
N THR A 251 9.89 7.48 8.76
CA THR A 251 8.66 7.27 7.99
C THR A 251 7.43 7.64 8.83
N LEU A 252 7.35 7.19 10.08
CA LEU A 252 6.23 7.49 10.97
C LEU A 252 6.15 8.99 11.30
N ALA A 253 7.27 9.68 11.50
CA ALA A 253 7.29 11.13 11.74
C ALA A 253 6.69 11.93 10.56
N LEU A 254 6.94 11.49 9.30
CA LEU A 254 6.33 12.10 8.11
C LEU A 254 4.82 11.83 8.06
N ILE A 255 4.39 10.61 8.39
CA ILE A 255 2.98 10.23 8.47
C ILE A 255 2.27 11.08 9.52
N ASP A 256 2.83 11.19 10.74
CA ASP A 256 2.26 11.97 11.84
C ASP A 256 2.13 13.44 11.49
N THR A 257 3.18 14.01 10.88
CA THR A 257 3.17 15.41 10.44
C THR A 257 2.06 15.67 9.43
N TYR A 258 1.84 14.73 8.51
CA TYR A 258 0.78 14.86 7.53
C TYR A 258 -0.61 14.67 8.17
N ALA A 259 -0.79 13.64 8.97
CA ALA A 259 -2.07 13.29 9.58
C ALA A 259 -2.59 14.37 10.55
N ASN A 260 -1.68 15.05 11.28
CA ASN A 260 -2.00 16.12 12.21
C ASN A 260 -2.15 17.50 11.55
N GLY A 261 -1.73 17.65 10.32
CA GLY A 261 -1.81 18.91 9.56
C GLY A 261 -3.02 19.02 8.63
N GLN A 262 -3.95 18.05 8.68
CA GLN A 262 -5.15 18.00 7.84
C GLN A 262 -6.38 18.53 8.59
#